data_9dbbe37682f4f48d31c5719e9b648ba0
#
_entry.id   9dbbe37682f4f48d31c5719e9b648ba0
#
_cell.length_a   1.000
_cell.length_b   1.000
_cell.length_c   1.000
_cell.angle_alpha   90.00
_cell.angle_beta   90.00
_cell.angle_gamma   90.00
#
_symmetry.space_group_name_H-M   'P 1'
#
loop_
_entity.id
_entity.type
_entity.pdbx_description
1 polymer ?
#
loop_
_entity_poly.entity_id
_entity_poly.type
_entity_poly.pdbx_seq_one_letter_code
_entity_poly.pdbx_strand_id
1 'polypeptide(L)'
;MSRRLLLPILLVALLLSIAAQDGKSYSADRFDVDVAAQDDGALLVTETVAFRFVGGPFSFAFRELPTDHTDGITNIVAGVDGVPWPEGTGPGQVEISGGNPIRIEWHLSPTSDVVQDFTLSYQVLGVVRRGEQADVLDWQALPDDYDYDIASSTVTVRYPAGMTRQGEPEVLAGKADFAAGGNQVVFTQGNLSAGDPLVVRLSFPPGSFVGAPPAWQTQQEAQNRWSWAWIAAAVATLVGGLAAIFAGMRGFAQTTRKTDLLLHKPPADIPPALAGWLFNQSITWPHGLATLLDLAGRGVVAIDEATEKK
;
A
#
# COMPACT_ATOMS: atom_id res chain seq x y z
N MET A 1 34.90 15.92 56.84
CA MET A 1 33.49 16.03 57.07
C MET A 1 32.88 16.98 56.05
N SER A 2 32.48 16.54 54.85
CA SER A 2 31.72 17.41 53.91
C SER A 2 31.15 16.68 52.68
N ARG A 3 31.03 15.35 52.68
CA ARG A 3 30.53 14.62 51.51
C ARG A 3 29.07 14.12 51.63
N ARG A 4 28.37 14.36 52.75
CA ARG A 4 27.03 13.79 53.00
C ARG A 4 25.87 14.82 52.88
N LEU A 5 26.14 16.08 52.60
CA LEU A 5 25.09 17.14 52.48
C LEU A 5 24.73 17.48 51.02
N LEU A 6 25.47 17.04 50.01
CA LEU A 6 25.20 17.33 48.59
C LEU A 6 24.20 16.36 47.93
N LEU A 7 24.02 15.15 48.48
CA LEU A 7 23.12 14.17 47.93
C LEU A 7 21.61 14.49 48.01
N PRO A 8 21.12 15.04 49.17
CA PRO A 8 19.72 15.39 49.26
C PRO A 8 19.33 16.65 48.44
N ILE A 9 20.25 17.57 48.20
CA ILE A 9 20.00 18.75 47.37
C ILE A 9 19.90 18.37 45.87
N LEU A 10 20.69 17.45 45.42
CA LEU A 10 20.60 16.92 44.03
C LEU A 10 19.31 16.14 43.80
N LEU A 11 18.83 15.37 44.77
CA LEU A 11 17.59 14.62 44.68
C LEU A 11 16.34 15.53 44.68
N VAL A 12 16.36 16.64 45.44
CA VAL A 12 15.29 17.64 45.44
C VAL A 12 15.28 18.46 44.15
N ALA A 13 16.46 18.76 43.56
CA ALA A 13 16.54 19.42 42.26
C ALA A 13 16.06 18.49 41.11
N LEU A 14 16.25 17.20 41.23
CA LEU A 14 15.76 16.21 40.24
C LEU A 14 14.24 16.00 40.33
N LEU A 15 13.65 16.12 41.52
CA LEU A 15 12.20 16.05 41.73
C LEU A 15 11.45 17.31 41.28
N LEU A 16 12.11 18.47 41.27
CA LEU A 16 11.55 19.72 40.78
C LEU A 16 11.59 19.85 39.25
N SER A 17 12.36 19.03 38.55
CA SER A 17 12.43 18.98 37.07
C SER A 17 11.32 18.15 36.43
N ILE A 18 10.47 17.45 37.20
CA ILE A 18 9.38 16.61 36.69
C ILE A 18 8.03 17.38 36.62
N ALA A 19 8.00 18.63 37.03
CA ALA A 19 6.75 19.41 37.20
C ALA A 19 6.50 20.51 36.15
N ALA A 20 6.98 20.31 34.91
CA ALA A 20 6.59 21.19 33.80
C ALA A 20 6.41 20.35 32.51
N GLN A 21 5.51 19.38 32.55
CA GLN A 21 4.76 19.05 31.35
C GLN A 21 3.66 20.13 31.29
N ASP A 22 3.82 21.08 30.39
CA ASP A 22 2.75 21.96 29.99
C ASP A 22 1.55 21.06 29.64
N GLY A 23 0.51 21.12 30.50
CA GLY A 23 -0.67 20.28 30.37
C GLY A 23 -1.54 20.71 29.20
N LYS A 24 -0.97 20.72 27.98
CA LYS A 24 -1.68 20.96 26.72
C LYS A 24 -2.41 19.71 26.31
N SER A 25 -3.70 19.82 26.09
CA SER A 25 -4.50 18.78 25.46
C SER A 25 -5.56 19.39 24.57
N TYR A 26 -6.02 18.65 23.60
CA TYR A 26 -7.14 19.03 22.75
C TYR A 26 -7.98 17.81 22.42
N SER A 27 -9.25 18.06 22.18
CA SER A 27 -10.24 17.07 21.76
C SER A 27 -11.29 17.77 20.89
N ALA A 28 -12.07 17.00 20.16
CA ALA A 28 -13.22 17.53 19.44
C ALA A 28 -14.51 17.20 20.22
N ASP A 29 -15.29 18.21 20.57
CA ASP A 29 -16.63 18.01 21.14
C ASP A 29 -17.57 17.42 20.07
N ARG A 30 -17.34 17.80 18.79
CA ARG A 30 -18.03 17.24 17.62
C ARG A 30 -17.17 17.34 16.37
N PHE A 31 -17.40 16.42 15.43
CA PHE A 31 -16.89 16.48 14.07
C PHE A 31 -18.05 16.14 13.13
N ASP A 32 -18.67 17.17 12.57
CA ASP A 32 -19.81 17.00 11.67
C ASP A 32 -19.39 17.19 10.22
N VAL A 33 -19.90 16.34 9.32
CA VAL A 33 -19.60 16.39 7.89
C VAL A 33 -20.92 16.42 7.10
N ASP A 34 -21.05 17.42 6.26
CA ASP A 34 -22.15 17.56 5.31
C ASP A 34 -21.63 17.33 3.89
N VAL A 35 -22.14 16.31 3.22
CA VAL A 35 -21.76 15.92 1.87
C VAL A 35 -22.97 16.06 0.96
N ALA A 36 -22.87 16.89 -0.08
CA ALA A 36 -23.90 17.04 -1.08
C ALA A 36 -23.37 16.56 -2.45
N ALA A 37 -23.78 15.36 -2.86
CA ALA A 37 -23.47 14.85 -4.19
C ALA A 37 -24.26 15.64 -5.26
N GLN A 38 -23.56 16.04 -6.32
CA GLN A 38 -24.10 16.78 -7.46
C GLN A 38 -24.52 15.81 -8.58
N ASP A 39 -25.29 16.28 -9.55
CA ASP A 39 -25.75 15.47 -10.69
C ASP A 39 -24.61 14.86 -11.51
N ASP A 40 -23.46 15.52 -11.57
CA ASP A 40 -22.23 15.07 -12.27
C ASP A 40 -21.36 14.12 -11.43
N GLY A 41 -21.72 13.90 -10.16
CA GLY A 41 -20.97 13.07 -9.20
C GLY A 41 -19.85 13.81 -8.48
N ALA A 42 -19.74 15.14 -8.63
CA ALA A 42 -18.93 15.95 -7.74
C ALA A 42 -19.57 16.01 -6.35
N LEU A 43 -18.75 16.19 -5.32
CA LEU A 43 -19.23 16.40 -3.95
C LEU A 43 -18.95 17.82 -3.50
N LEU A 44 -19.93 18.47 -2.90
CA LEU A 44 -19.72 19.64 -2.06
C LEU A 44 -19.66 19.16 -0.63
N VAL A 45 -18.54 19.37 0.03
CA VAL A 45 -18.28 18.89 1.38
C VAL A 45 -18.10 20.09 2.31
N THR A 46 -18.71 20.01 3.48
CA THR A 46 -18.48 20.96 4.58
C THR A 46 -18.19 20.16 5.84
N GLU A 47 -17.01 20.33 6.37
CA GLU A 47 -16.58 19.79 7.67
C GLU A 47 -16.72 20.88 8.73
N THR A 48 -17.22 20.54 9.92
CA THR A 48 -17.29 21.43 11.08
C THR A 48 -16.76 20.68 12.29
N VAL A 49 -15.67 21.17 12.86
CA VAL A 49 -15.02 20.55 14.02
C VAL A 49 -15.00 21.54 15.18
N ALA A 50 -15.67 21.20 16.27
CA ALA A 50 -15.62 21.98 17.51
C ALA A 50 -14.42 21.50 18.35
N PHE A 51 -13.28 22.14 18.21
CA PHE A 51 -12.09 21.84 19.01
C PHE A 51 -12.15 22.49 20.39
N ARG A 52 -11.91 21.66 21.40
CA ARG A 52 -11.70 22.08 22.79
C ARG A 52 -10.21 22.09 23.09
N PHE A 53 -9.64 23.26 23.26
CA PHE A 53 -8.27 23.44 23.71
C PHE A 53 -8.23 23.58 25.23
N VAL A 54 -7.31 22.85 25.88
CA VAL A 54 -7.07 22.92 27.33
C VAL A 54 -5.58 23.20 27.56
N GLY A 55 -5.29 24.21 28.40
CA GLY A 55 -3.95 24.74 28.51
C GLY A 55 -3.54 25.48 27.23
N GLY A 56 -2.27 25.57 26.97
CA GLY A 56 -1.83 26.27 25.76
C GLY A 56 -0.55 27.07 25.96
N PRO A 57 -0.26 28.03 25.09
CA PRO A 57 -1.04 28.44 23.91
C PRO A 57 -0.91 27.50 22.72
N PHE A 58 -1.99 27.39 21.96
CA PHE A 58 -2.04 26.78 20.63
C PHE A 58 -1.98 27.86 19.57
N SER A 59 -1.18 27.65 18.50
CA SER A 59 -0.94 28.64 17.45
C SER A 59 -1.37 28.20 16.06
N PHE A 60 -1.73 26.92 15.87
CA PHE A 60 -2.24 26.40 14.62
C PHE A 60 -3.11 25.16 14.82
N ALA A 61 -3.96 24.91 13.84
CA ALA A 61 -4.64 23.65 13.62
C ALA A 61 -4.48 23.28 12.14
N PHE A 62 -4.57 22.00 11.77
CA PHE A 62 -4.48 21.60 10.38
C PHE A 62 -5.40 20.45 10.05
N ARG A 63 -5.70 20.32 8.75
CA ARG A 63 -6.44 19.24 8.14
C ARG A 63 -5.74 18.82 6.83
N GLU A 64 -5.58 17.54 6.62
CA GLU A 64 -5.04 16.99 5.39
C GLU A 64 -6.15 16.30 4.59
N LEU A 65 -6.29 16.65 3.32
CA LEU A 65 -7.27 16.10 2.40
C LEU A 65 -6.55 15.22 1.36
N PRO A 66 -6.69 13.88 1.43
CA PRO A 66 -6.15 13.00 0.41
C PRO A 66 -6.90 13.21 -0.91
N THR A 67 -6.18 13.18 -2.04
CA THR A 67 -6.75 13.34 -3.39
C THR A 67 -6.84 12.03 -4.15
N ASP A 68 -6.51 10.90 -3.51
CA ASP A 68 -6.60 9.57 -4.11
C ASP A 68 -8.04 9.23 -4.51
N HIS A 69 -8.21 8.60 -5.66
CA HIS A 69 -9.51 8.26 -6.22
C HIS A 69 -10.45 9.47 -6.41
N THR A 70 -9.86 10.63 -6.74
CA THR A 70 -10.57 11.85 -7.13
C THR A 70 -9.95 12.43 -8.40
N ASP A 71 -10.69 13.28 -9.09
CA ASP A 71 -10.16 14.09 -10.19
C ASP A 71 -9.67 15.46 -9.70
N GLY A 72 -9.56 15.64 -8.37
CA GLY A 72 -9.04 16.83 -7.69
C GLY A 72 -10.02 17.46 -6.71
N ILE A 73 -9.46 18.30 -5.84
CA ILE A 73 -10.19 19.09 -4.85
C ILE A 73 -10.02 20.58 -5.18
N THR A 74 -11.11 21.32 -5.17
CA THR A 74 -11.15 22.74 -5.57
C THR A 74 -12.05 23.54 -4.65
N ASN A 75 -12.06 24.85 -4.81
CA ASN A 75 -12.96 25.76 -4.07
C ASN A 75 -12.85 25.59 -2.56
N ILE A 76 -11.62 25.47 -2.06
CA ILE A 76 -11.35 25.31 -0.62
C ILE A 76 -11.57 26.64 0.08
N VAL A 77 -12.45 26.65 1.07
CA VAL A 77 -12.72 27.79 1.95
C VAL A 77 -12.66 27.28 3.39
N ALA A 78 -11.84 27.91 4.19
CA ALA A 78 -11.65 27.54 5.59
C ALA A 78 -11.90 28.75 6.50
N GLY A 79 -12.37 28.50 7.72
CA GLY A 79 -12.70 29.56 8.65
C GLY A 79 -12.80 29.09 10.10
N VAL A 80 -13.05 30.01 11.00
CA VAL A 80 -13.24 29.76 12.43
C VAL A 80 -14.45 30.55 12.92
N ASP A 81 -15.27 29.93 13.75
CA ASP A 81 -16.46 30.50 14.36
C ASP A 81 -17.44 31.14 13.33
N GLY A 82 -17.59 30.46 12.17
CA GLY A 82 -18.45 30.90 11.08
C GLY A 82 -17.90 32.06 10.24
N VAL A 83 -16.66 32.51 10.47
CA VAL A 83 -16.01 33.58 9.70
C VAL A 83 -14.96 32.93 8.76
N PRO A 84 -15.09 33.03 7.43
CA PRO A 84 -14.05 32.63 6.49
C PRO A 84 -12.76 33.45 6.70
N TRP A 85 -11.62 32.77 6.69
CA TRP A 85 -10.33 33.41 6.82
C TRP A 85 -9.66 33.58 5.45
N PRO A 86 -8.92 34.68 5.22
CA PRO A 86 -8.16 34.85 3.99
C PRO A 86 -6.94 33.93 3.94
N GLU A 87 -6.49 33.61 2.73
CA GLU A 87 -5.25 32.86 2.54
C GLU A 87 -4.03 33.65 3.02
N GLY A 88 -3.09 32.94 3.67
CA GLY A 88 -1.83 33.51 4.17
C GLY A 88 -1.30 32.74 5.36
N THR A 89 -0.16 33.20 5.91
CA THR A 89 0.60 32.55 6.98
C THR A 89 0.59 33.29 8.30
N GLY A 90 -0.16 34.39 8.40
CA GLY A 90 -0.29 35.19 9.61
C GLY A 90 -1.47 34.74 10.47
N PRO A 91 -1.53 35.19 11.74
CA PRO A 91 -2.66 34.93 12.63
C PRO A 91 -3.99 35.35 12.00
N GLY A 92 -5.01 34.52 12.05
CA GLY A 92 -6.30 34.74 11.40
C GLY A 92 -6.31 34.48 9.91
N GLN A 93 -5.32 33.76 9.40
CA GLN A 93 -5.20 33.35 8.00
C GLN A 93 -5.11 31.83 7.87
N VAL A 94 -5.34 31.34 6.65
CA VAL A 94 -5.26 29.93 6.31
C VAL A 94 -4.22 29.72 5.23
N GLU A 95 -3.31 28.79 5.43
CA GLU A 95 -2.37 28.34 4.42
C GLU A 95 -2.90 27.05 3.77
N ILE A 96 -2.96 27.06 2.43
CA ILE A 96 -3.30 25.87 1.62
C ILE A 96 -2.07 25.47 0.85
N SER A 97 -1.58 24.25 1.08
CA SER A 97 -0.32 23.77 0.51
C SER A 97 -0.39 22.30 0.17
N GLY A 98 0.64 21.79 -0.55
CA GLY A 98 0.71 20.38 -0.96
C GLY A 98 -0.10 20.08 -2.20
N GLY A 99 -0.29 18.80 -2.49
CA GLY A 99 -1.04 18.30 -3.66
C GLY A 99 -1.71 16.96 -3.41
N ASN A 100 -1.03 16.02 -2.80
CA ASN A 100 -1.60 14.78 -2.26
C ASN A 100 -0.76 14.34 -1.04
N PRO A 101 -1.30 14.56 0.17
CA PRO A 101 -2.53 15.27 0.49
C PRO A 101 -2.43 16.80 0.29
N ILE A 102 -3.57 17.48 0.18
CA ILE A 102 -3.67 18.93 0.32
C ILE A 102 -3.74 19.23 1.82
N ARG A 103 -2.83 20.07 2.32
CA ARG A 103 -2.80 20.51 3.71
C ARG A 103 -3.42 21.89 3.86
N ILE A 104 -4.38 22.01 4.74
CA ILE A 104 -5.02 23.24 5.16
C ILE A 104 -4.57 23.52 6.59
N GLU A 105 -3.93 24.64 6.82
CA GLU A 105 -3.43 25.05 8.13
C GLU A 105 -4.01 26.39 8.56
N TRP A 106 -4.72 26.41 9.69
CA TRP A 106 -5.24 27.63 10.32
C TRP A 106 -4.18 28.20 11.24
N HIS A 107 -3.72 29.42 10.97
CA HIS A 107 -2.78 30.15 11.83
C HIS A 107 -3.55 30.91 12.89
N LEU A 108 -3.55 30.39 14.11
CA LEU A 108 -4.29 31.00 15.24
C LEU A 108 -3.48 32.11 15.87
N SER A 109 -4.17 33.12 16.41
CA SER A 109 -3.59 33.90 17.50
C SER A 109 -3.39 32.98 18.71
N PRO A 110 -2.33 33.14 19.50
CA PRO A 110 -2.09 32.26 20.63
C PRO A 110 -3.35 32.08 21.50
N THR A 111 -3.85 30.83 21.53
CA THR A 111 -5.17 30.48 22.08
C THR A 111 -5.02 29.44 23.19
N SER A 112 -5.77 29.60 24.28
CA SER A 112 -5.76 28.70 25.45
C SER A 112 -7.17 28.61 26.05
N ASP A 113 -7.50 27.43 26.58
CA ASP A 113 -8.72 27.20 27.38
C ASP A 113 -10.02 27.69 26.70
N VAL A 114 -10.24 27.30 25.44
CA VAL A 114 -11.38 27.74 24.62
C VAL A 114 -11.91 26.60 23.76
N VAL A 115 -13.18 26.72 23.37
CA VAL A 115 -13.76 25.92 22.30
C VAL A 115 -13.93 26.82 21.08
N GLN A 116 -13.46 26.33 19.91
CA GLN A 116 -13.59 27.03 18.63
C GLN A 116 -14.14 26.09 17.56
N ASP A 117 -15.03 26.58 16.70
CA ASP A 117 -15.61 25.87 15.59
C ASP A 117 -14.78 26.12 14.32
N PHE A 118 -14.03 25.11 13.88
CA PHE A 118 -13.30 25.12 12.61
C PHE A 118 -14.21 24.66 11.49
N THR A 119 -14.31 25.43 10.44
CA THR A 119 -15.09 25.09 9.26
C THR A 119 -14.19 24.97 8.05
N LEU A 120 -14.44 23.93 7.23
CA LEU A 120 -13.75 23.65 5.98
C LEU A 120 -14.78 23.24 4.93
N SER A 121 -14.89 24.03 3.85
CA SER A 121 -15.76 23.70 2.72
C SER A 121 -14.93 23.54 1.46
N TYR A 122 -15.23 22.53 0.66
CA TYR A 122 -14.49 22.23 -0.56
C TYR A 122 -15.33 21.42 -1.54
N GLN A 123 -14.92 21.42 -2.81
CA GLN A 123 -15.52 20.61 -3.85
C GLN A 123 -14.55 19.49 -4.27
N VAL A 124 -15.04 18.26 -4.32
CA VAL A 124 -14.28 17.10 -4.80
C VAL A 124 -14.85 16.62 -6.12
N LEU A 125 -13.99 16.51 -7.13
CA LEU A 125 -14.37 16.09 -8.46
C LEU A 125 -14.10 14.59 -8.66
N GLY A 126 -14.93 13.94 -9.47
CA GLY A 126 -14.69 12.57 -9.91
C GLY A 126 -14.72 11.51 -8.79
N VAL A 127 -15.53 11.69 -7.75
CA VAL A 127 -15.59 10.74 -6.61
C VAL A 127 -16.44 9.52 -6.94
N VAL A 128 -17.56 9.71 -7.62
CA VAL A 128 -18.51 8.64 -7.91
C VAL A 128 -17.94 7.73 -8.99
N ARG A 129 -17.62 6.50 -8.64
CA ARG A 129 -17.19 5.46 -9.57
C ARG A 129 -18.36 4.98 -10.41
N ARG A 130 -18.20 5.00 -11.73
CA ARG A 130 -19.21 4.53 -12.70
C ARG A 130 -19.03 3.05 -12.95
N GLY A 131 -20.08 2.27 -12.83
CA GLY A 131 -20.05 0.83 -13.05
C GLY A 131 -21.21 0.31 -13.91
N GLU A 132 -21.03 -0.85 -14.49
CA GLU A 132 -22.09 -1.51 -15.28
C GLU A 132 -23.28 -1.97 -14.43
N GLN A 133 -23.06 -2.25 -13.15
CA GLN A 133 -24.08 -2.74 -12.21
C GLN A 133 -24.58 -1.66 -11.27
N ALA A 134 -23.74 -0.70 -10.92
CA ALA A 134 -24.06 0.40 -10.03
C ALA A 134 -23.06 1.56 -10.22
N ASP A 135 -23.54 2.77 -10.02
CA ASP A 135 -22.71 3.93 -9.70
C ASP A 135 -22.48 3.94 -8.18
N VAL A 136 -21.24 4.07 -7.74
CA VAL A 136 -20.89 3.89 -6.33
C VAL A 136 -20.18 5.15 -5.81
N LEU A 137 -20.72 5.70 -4.74
CA LEU A 137 -20.11 6.75 -3.94
C LEU A 137 -19.47 6.11 -2.70
N ASP A 138 -18.14 6.03 -2.67
CA ASP A 138 -17.34 5.69 -1.50
C ASP A 138 -16.76 6.98 -0.95
N TRP A 139 -16.99 7.27 0.34
CA TRP A 139 -16.52 8.49 0.95
C TRP A 139 -15.94 8.25 2.35
N GLN A 140 -14.69 8.66 2.56
CA GLN A 140 -14.08 8.72 3.89
C GLN A 140 -14.49 10.02 4.57
N ALA A 141 -15.54 9.95 5.38
CA ALA A 141 -16.10 11.13 6.03
C ALA A 141 -15.28 11.57 7.25
N LEU A 142 -14.72 10.60 8.02
CA LEU A 142 -13.74 10.89 9.04
C LEU A 142 -12.41 10.25 8.65
N PRO A 143 -11.29 10.98 8.78
CA PRO A 143 -9.95 10.44 8.52
C PRO A 143 -9.57 9.37 9.54
N ASP A 144 -8.45 8.72 9.33
CA ASP A 144 -7.84 7.74 10.25
C ASP A 144 -6.49 8.21 10.82
N ASP A 145 -6.11 9.45 10.52
CA ASP A 145 -4.81 10.04 10.87
C ASP A 145 -4.87 11.14 11.95
N TYR A 146 -6.03 11.30 12.63
CA TYR A 146 -6.14 12.23 13.73
C TYR A 146 -5.73 11.62 15.08
N ASP A 147 -5.21 12.44 16.00
CA ASP A 147 -4.60 12.04 17.27
C ASP A 147 -5.34 12.53 18.51
N TYR A 148 -6.63 12.85 18.37
CA TYR A 148 -7.50 13.36 19.44
C TYR A 148 -8.82 12.58 19.51
N ASP A 149 -9.48 12.62 20.67
CA ASP A 149 -10.79 12.00 20.83
C ASP A 149 -11.89 12.91 20.28
N ILE A 150 -12.95 12.30 19.71
CA ILE A 150 -14.15 13.00 19.22
C ILE A 150 -15.35 12.53 20.04
N ALA A 151 -16.04 13.44 20.72
CA ALA A 151 -17.18 13.07 21.56
C ALA A 151 -18.40 12.63 20.74
N SER A 152 -18.64 13.28 19.61
CA SER A 152 -19.76 12.95 18.70
C SER A 152 -19.44 13.30 17.25
N SER A 153 -20.03 12.56 16.32
CA SER A 153 -19.96 12.88 14.90
C SER A 153 -21.29 12.58 14.22
N THR A 154 -21.67 13.51 13.34
CA THR A 154 -22.84 13.38 12.45
C THR A 154 -22.37 13.60 11.02
N VAL A 155 -22.53 12.59 10.18
CA VAL A 155 -22.24 12.66 8.75
C VAL A 155 -23.53 12.60 7.95
N THR A 156 -23.86 13.66 7.24
CA THR A 156 -25.04 13.75 6.38
C THR A 156 -24.62 13.67 4.91
N VAL A 157 -25.06 12.65 4.20
CA VAL A 157 -24.84 12.51 2.77
C VAL A 157 -26.15 12.77 2.04
N ARG A 158 -26.19 13.85 1.26
CA ARG A 158 -27.32 14.20 0.38
C ARG A 158 -27.00 13.88 -1.07
N TYR A 159 -28.00 13.48 -1.81
CA TYR A 159 -27.90 13.21 -3.25
C TYR A 159 -29.05 13.90 -3.99
N PRO A 160 -28.96 14.09 -5.33
CA PRO A 160 -29.95 14.85 -6.10
C PRO A 160 -31.37 14.37 -5.88
N ALA A 161 -32.31 15.31 -5.81
CA ALA A 161 -33.72 15.01 -5.64
C ALA A 161 -34.23 14.20 -6.84
N GLY A 162 -35.01 13.13 -6.58
CA GLY A 162 -35.47 12.21 -7.60
C GLY A 162 -34.54 11.04 -7.92
N MET A 163 -33.28 11.06 -7.44
CA MET A 163 -32.39 9.92 -7.51
C MET A 163 -32.77 8.87 -6.46
N THR A 164 -32.73 7.60 -6.85
CA THR A 164 -33.05 6.48 -5.95
C THR A 164 -31.79 5.69 -5.66
N ARG A 165 -31.55 5.36 -4.40
CA ARG A 165 -30.43 4.47 -4.00
C ARG A 165 -30.73 3.03 -4.42
N GLN A 166 -29.67 2.27 -4.68
CA GLN A 166 -29.70 0.84 -4.89
C GLN A 166 -29.17 0.14 -3.63
N GLY A 167 -30.05 -0.53 -2.90
CA GLY A 167 -29.68 -1.21 -1.67
C GLY A 167 -29.62 -0.29 -0.43
N GLU A 168 -29.16 -0.84 0.67
CA GLU A 168 -28.96 -0.13 1.93
C GLU A 168 -27.59 0.60 1.94
N PRO A 169 -27.46 1.69 2.71
CA PRO A 169 -26.16 2.29 2.98
C PRO A 169 -25.21 1.31 3.68
N GLU A 170 -23.92 1.36 3.35
CA GLU A 170 -22.92 0.51 3.98
C GLU A 170 -21.91 1.36 4.75
N VAL A 171 -21.48 0.87 5.91
CA VAL A 171 -20.31 1.39 6.64
C VAL A 171 -19.13 0.46 6.36
N LEU A 172 -18.17 0.94 5.56
CA LEU A 172 -17.00 0.14 5.14
C LEU A 172 -15.89 0.12 6.20
N ALA A 173 -15.77 1.22 6.94
CA ALA A 173 -14.84 1.31 8.07
C ALA A 173 -15.48 2.19 9.16
N GLY A 174 -15.17 1.90 10.43
CA GLY A 174 -15.77 2.55 11.58
C GLY A 174 -17.03 1.84 12.08
N LYS A 175 -17.75 2.51 12.97
CA LYS A 175 -19.00 2.02 13.58
C LYS A 175 -19.96 3.20 13.67
N ALA A 176 -20.93 3.26 12.79
CA ALA A 176 -21.95 4.29 12.83
C ALA A 176 -23.33 3.65 12.66
N ASP A 177 -24.29 4.18 13.42
CA ASP A 177 -25.70 3.95 13.12
C ASP A 177 -26.12 4.85 11.97
N PHE A 178 -27.08 4.42 11.14
CA PHE A 178 -27.58 5.29 10.08
C PHE A 178 -29.11 5.34 10.01
N ALA A 179 -29.59 6.49 9.55
CA ALA A 179 -30.98 6.70 9.20
C ALA A 179 -31.07 7.23 7.77
N ALA A 180 -31.86 6.55 6.94
CA ALA A 180 -32.06 6.93 5.56
C ALA A 180 -33.49 7.45 5.34
N GLY A 181 -33.63 8.57 4.66
CA GLY A 181 -34.93 9.15 4.37
C GLY A 181 -34.90 10.20 3.26
N GLY A 182 -35.88 10.18 2.37
CA GLY A 182 -35.87 11.08 1.22
C GLY A 182 -34.63 10.90 0.35
N ASN A 183 -33.90 11.99 0.10
CA ASN A 183 -32.67 12.01 -0.67
C ASN A 183 -31.43 12.24 0.21
N GLN A 184 -31.44 11.72 1.46
CA GLN A 184 -30.30 11.80 2.36
C GLN A 184 -30.14 10.55 3.20
N VAL A 185 -28.91 10.36 3.69
CA VAL A 185 -28.54 9.39 4.72
C VAL A 185 -27.77 10.12 5.79
N VAL A 186 -28.12 9.91 7.04
CA VAL A 186 -27.45 10.47 8.19
C VAL A 186 -26.78 9.33 8.96
N PHE A 187 -25.48 9.41 9.13
CA PHE A 187 -24.69 8.49 9.95
C PHE A 187 -24.34 9.19 11.27
N THR A 188 -24.48 8.49 12.38
CA THR A 188 -24.18 9.02 13.71
C THR A 188 -23.31 8.07 14.47
N GLN A 189 -22.33 8.62 15.19
CA GLN A 189 -21.46 7.86 16.07
C GLN A 189 -20.99 8.76 17.23
N GLY A 190 -20.52 8.15 18.31
CA GLY A 190 -20.03 8.88 19.47
C GLY A 190 -18.89 8.16 20.16
N ASN A 191 -18.15 8.90 21.00
CA ASN A 191 -17.00 8.42 21.76
C ASN A 191 -15.95 7.75 20.85
N LEU A 192 -15.53 8.47 19.81
CA LEU A 192 -14.48 8.00 18.91
C LEU A 192 -13.12 8.28 19.55
N SER A 193 -12.27 7.28 19.51
CA SER A 193 -10.86 7.42 19.89
C SER A 193 -10.03 7.95 18.71
N ALA A 194 -8.86 8.47 19.03
CA ALA A 194 -7.89 8.89 18.03
C ALA A 194 -7.72 7.82 16.92
N GLY A 195 -7.85 8.23 15.67
CA GLY A 195 -7.71 7.36 14.50
C GLY A 195 -8.90 6.48 14.15
N ASP A 196 -10.06 6.61 14.81
CA ASP A 196 -11.28 5.87 14.44
C ASP A 196 -11.91 6.45 13.16
N PRO A 197 -11.82 5.79 11.98
CA PRO A 197 -12.31 6.33 10.72
C PRO A 197 -13.81 6.15 10.57
N LEU A 198 -14.39 6.89 9.62
CA LEU A 198 -15.70 6.58 9.06
C LEU A 198 -15.65 6.60 7.54
N VAL A 199 -15.81 5.43 6.93
CA VAL A 199 -15.94 5.28 5.49
C VAL A 199 -17.33 4.75 5.17
N VAL A 200 -18.07 5.46 4.34
CA VAL A 200 -19.44 5.12 3.97
C VAL A 200 -19.56 4.85 2.49
N ARG A 201 -20.50 3.97 2.12
CA ARG A 201 -20.84 3.65 0.74
C ARG A 201 -22.31 3.85 0.47
N LEU A 202 -22.60 4.49 -0.65
CA LEU A 202 -23.92 4.59 -1.23
C LEU A 202 -23.87 4.09 -2.68
N SER A 203 -24.78 3.18 -3.03
CA SER A 203 -24.90 2.65 -4.38
C SER A 203 -26.15 3.20 -5.06
N PHE A 204 -26.05 3.45 -6.35
CA PHE A 204 -27.12 3.97 -7.21
C PHE A 204 -27.22 3.13 -8.49
N PRO A 205 -28.38 3.08 -9.15
CA PRO A 205 -28.49 2.43 -10.44
C PRO A 205 -27.47 2.97 -11.45
N PRO A 206 -26.97 2.14 -12.40
CA PRO A 206 -26.04 2.60 -13.42
C PRO A 206 -26.56 3.81 -14.19
N GLY A 207 -25.72 4.82 -14.40
CA GLY A 207 -26.08 6.04 -15.12
C GLY A 207 -26.97 7.00 -14.32
N SER A 208 -27.06 6.85 -12.99
CA SER A 208 -27.72 7.81 -12.11
C SER A 208 -27.08 9.17 -12.12
N PHE A 209 -25.78 9.22 -12.26
CA PHE A 209 -25.04 10.48 -12.37
C PHE A 209 -24.67 10.77 -13.82
N VAL A 210 -24.70 12.03 -14.24
CA VAL A 210 -24.40 12.45 -15.60
C VAL A 210 -22.89 12.59 -15.84
N GLY A 211 -22.47 12.55 -17.10
CA GLY A 211 -21.07 12.77 -17.50
C GLY A 211 -20.25 11.50 -17.69
N ALA A 212 -18.98 11.68 -18.01
CA ALA A 212 -18.03 10.60 -18.22
C ALA A 212 -17.56 9.98 -16.89
N PRO A 213 -17.06 8.73 -16.90
CA PRO A 213 -16.36 8.18 -15.74
C PRO A 213 -15.19 9.06 -15.31
N PRO A 214 -14.83 9.08 -14.00
CA PRO A 214 -13.69 9.82 -13.51
C PRO A 214 -12.38 9.48 -14.24
N ALA A 215 -11.48 10.46 -14.37
CA ALA A 215 -10.22 10.26 -15.08
C ALA A 215 -9.33 9.21 -14.35
N TRP A 216 -9.27 9.24 -13.02
CA TRP A 216 -8.55 8.23 -12.24
C TRP A 216 -9.10 6.81 -12.50
N GLN A 217 -10.42 6.62 -12.62
CA GLN A 217 -11.02 5.32 -12.90
C GLN A 217 -10.59 4.81 -14.27
N THR A 218 -10.69 5.65 -15.31
CA THR A 218 -10.29 5.27 -16.67
C THR A 218 -8.79 4.93 -16.77
N GLN A 219 -7.95 5.65 -16.04
CA GLN A 219 -6.51 5.36 -15.94
C GLN A 219 -6.25 4.03 -15.24
N GLN A 220 -6.93 3.76 -14.13
CA GLN A 220 -6.78 2.50 -13.38
C GLN A 220 -7.25 1.31 -14.21
N GLU A 221 -8.37 1.43 -14.94
CA GLU A 221 -8.87 0.39 -15.85
C GLU A 221 -7.90 0.13 -17.01
N ALA A 222 -7.30 1.19 -17.57
CA ALA A 222 -6.27 1.07 -18.59
C ALA A 222 -5.02 0.35 -18.04
N GLN A 223 -4.53 0.72 -16.86
CA GLN A 223 -3.40 0.08 -16.20
C GLN A 223 -3.67 -1.40 -15.92
N ASN A 224 -4.86 -1.74 -15.40
CA ASN A 224 -5.25 -3.12 -15.12
C ASN A 224 -5.27 -3.96 -16.40
N ARG A 225 -5.78 -3.41 -17.52
CA ARG A 225 -5.79 -4.07 -18.82
C ARG A 225 -4.37 -4.36 -19.32
N TRP A 226 -3.44 -3.42 -19.21
CA TRP A 226 -2.04 -3.61 -19.55
C TRP A 226 -1.33 -4.61 -18.65
N SER A 227 -1.65 -4.65 -17.36
CA SER A 227 -1.08 -5.63 -16.42
C SER A 227 -1.41 -7.06 -16.83
N TRP A 228 -2.63 -7.33 -17.25
CA TRP A 228 -3.03 -8.65 -17.78
C TRP A 228 -2.31 -9.01 -19.06
N ALA A 229 -2.06 -8.05 -19.94
CA ALA A 229 -1.29 -8.28 -21.16
C ALA A 229 0.16 -8.67 -20.85
N TRP A 230 0.81 -8.04 -19.89
CA TRP A 230 2.16 -8.41 -19.45
C TRP A 230 2.22 -9.78 -18.78
N ILE A 231 1.25 -10.12 -17.95
CA ILE A 231 1.14 -11.46 -17.36
C ILE A 231 0.98 -12.52 -18.45
N ALA A 232 0.10 -12.29 -19.43
CA ALA A 232 -0.09 -13.20 -20.55
C ALA A 232 1.19 -13.37 -21.38
N ALA A 233 1.92 -12.27 -21.65
CA ALA A 233 3.20 -12.33 -22.36
C ALA A 233 4.27 -13.10 -21.58
N ALA A 234 4.36 -12.91 -20.27
CA ALA A 234 5.29 -13.64 -19.41
C ALA A 234 4.99 -15.14 -19.39
N VAL A 235 3.72 -15.53 -19.27
CA VAL A 235 3.29 -16.94 -19.34
C VAL A 235 3.60 -17.55 -20.71
N ALA A 236 3.31 -16.84 -21.81
CA ALA A 236 3.62 -17.29 -23.15
C ALA A 236 5.13 -17.50 -23.36
N THR A 237 5.95 -16.58 -22.85
CA THR A 237 7.42 -16.71 -22.91
C THR A 237 7.92 -17.91 -22.10
N LEU A 238 7.37 -18.12 -20.91
CA LEU A 238 7.73 -19.28 -20.07
C LEU A 238 7.38 -20.61 -20.78
N VAL A 239 6.15 -20.73 -21.27
CA VAL A 239 5.67 -21.94 -21.97
C VAL A 239 6.47 -22.15 -23.24
N GLY A 240 6.71 -21.14 -24.06
CA GLY A 240 7.51 -21.19 -25.27
C GLY A 240 8.96 -21.58 -24.98
N GLY A 241 9.56 -21.01 -23.92
CA GLY A 241 10.91 -21.38 -23.48
C GLY A 241 11.02 -22.86 -23.05
N LEU A 242 10.08 -23.34 -22.24
CA LEU A 242 10.03 -24.73 -21.82
C LEU A 242 9.83 -25.67 -23.03
N ALA A 243 8.95 -25.31 -23.96
CA ALA A 243 8.73 -26.09 -25.18
C ALA A 243 10.01 -26.15 -26.07
N ALA A 244 10.74 -25.04 -26.19
CA ALA A 244 11.99 -24.98 -26.93
C ALA A 244 13.08 -25.86 -26.29
N ILE A 245 13.21 -25.81 -24.95
CA ILE A 245 14.14 -26.68 -24.20
C ILE A 245 13.78 -28.14 -24.43
N PHE A 246 12.50 -28.51 -24.32
CA PHE A 246 12.04 -29.87 -24.50
C PHE A 246 12.26 -30.38 -25.94
N ALA A 247 12.02 -29.53 -26.94
CA ALA A 247 12.31 -29.85 -28.36
C ALA A 247 13.82 -30.02 -28.59
N GLY A 248 14.65 -29.15 -28.00
CA GLY A 248 16.11 -29.28 -28.04
C GLY A 248 16.61 -30.58 -27.43
N MET A 249 16.10 -30.94 -26.25
CA MET A 249 16.45 -32.21 -25.59
C MET A 249 16.08 -33.43 -26.44
N ARG A 250 14.91 -33.43 -27.12
CA ARG A 250 14.53 -34.48 -28.05
C ARG A 250 15.42 -34.53 -29.30
N GLY A 251 15.84 -33.37 -29.80
CA GLY A 251 16.78 -33.29 -30.93
C GLY A 251 18.16 -33.87 -30.58
N PHE A 252 18.69 -33.58 -29.40
CA PHE A 252 19.95 -34.15 -28.90
C PHE A 252 19.89 -35.66 -28.69
N ALA A 253 18.75 -36.18 -28.20
CA ALA A 253 18.58 -37.65 -28.03
C ALA A 253 18.57 -38.43 -29.34
N GLN A 254 18.29 -37.79 -30.47
CA GLN A 254 18.28 -38.43 -31.79
C GLN A 254 19.65 -38.40 -32.50
N THR A 255 20.60 -37.59 -32.04
CA THR A 255 21.92 -37.46 -32.70
C THR A 255 22.99 -38.41 -32.17
N THR A 256 22.71 -39.21 -31.14
CA THR A 256 23.56 -40.37 -30.81
C THR A 256 23.31 -41.49 -31.84
N ARG A 257 23.80 -41.33 -33.08
CA ARG A 257 23.95 -42.43 -34.02
C ARG A 257 24.84 -43.45 -33.36
N LYS A 258 24.27 -44.57 -32.95
CA LYS A 258 25.03 -45.78 -32.68
C LYS A 258 25.75 -46.16 -33.98
N THR A 259 27.03 -45.87 -34.05
CA THR A 259 27.88 -46.38 -35.12
C THR A 259 28.14 -47.85 -34.75
N ASP A 260 27.37 -48.76 -35.33
CA ASP A 260 27.62 -50.24 -35.29
C ASP A 260 28.84 -50.62 -36.14
N LEU A 261 29.90 -49.83 -36.06
CA LEU A 261 31.17 -50.16 -36.63
C LEU A 261 31.94 -50.99 -35.60
N LEU A 262 31.86 -52.35 -35.76
CA LEU A 262 32.75 -53.28 -35.08
C LEU A 262 34.17 -53.10 -35.64
N LEU A 263 34.95 -52.22 -35.03
CA LEU A 263 36.36 -52.02 -35.30
C LEU A 263 37.15 -53.07 -34.50
N HIS A 264 37.85 -53.98 -35.15
CA HIS A 264 38.73 -54.97 -34.50
C HIS A 264 40.03 -54.38 -33.96
N LYS A 265 40.27 -53.08 -34.19
CA LYS A 265 41.41 -52.32 -33.63
C LYS A 265 40.92 -51.00 -33.11
N PRO A 266 41.50 -50.49 -31.99
CA PRO A 266 41.23 -49.16 -31.51
C PRO A 266 41.47 -48.10 -32.59
N PRO A 267 40.63 -47.08 -32.74
CA PRO A 267 40.74 -46.07 -33.80
C PRO A 267 41.98 -45.18 -33.67
N ALA A 268 42.63 -45.19 -32.49
CA ALA A 268 43.89 -44.49 -32.20
C ALA A 268 44.67 -45.26 -31.14
N ASP A 269 45.99 -45.07 -31.07
CA ASP A 269 46.86 -45.65 -30.05
C ASP A 269 46.78 -44.86 -28.75
N ILE A 270 45.57 -44.87 -28.13
CA ILE A 270 45.29 -44.16 -26.89
C ILE A 270 45.34 -45.16 -25.74
N PRO A 271 46.00 -44.83 -24.62
CA PRO A 271 46.01 -45.67 -23.43
C PRO A 271 44.58 -45.93 -22.91
N PRO A 272 44.28 -47.15 -22.43
CA PRO A 272 42.92 -47.51 -21.98
C PRO A 272 42.32 -46.60 -20.92
N ALA A 273 43.14 -46.06 -20.02
CA ALA A 273 42.68 -45.09 -19.03
C ALA A 273 42.19 -43.77 -19.65
N LEU A 274 42.87 -43.29 -20.71
CA LEU A 274 42.50 -42.09 -21.42
C LEU A 274 41.21 -42.29 -22.24
N ALA A 275 41.09 -43.45 -22.88
CA ALA A 275 39.88 -43.83 -23.61
C ALA A 275 38.66 -43.93 -22.66
N GLY A 276 38.84 -44.53 -21.49
CA GLY A 276 37.81 -44.60 -20.46
C GLY A 276 37.40 -43.22 -19.89
N TRP A 277 38.39 -42.34 -19.73
CA TRP A 277 38.09 -40.94 -19.29
C TRP A 277 37.33 -40.16 -20.37
N LEU A 278 37.69 -40.26 -21.62
CA LEU A 278 37.00 -39.64 -22.74
C LEU A 278 35.54 -40.10 -22.87
N PHE A 279 35.26 -41.37 -22.54
CA PHE A 279 33.92 -41.92 -22.62
C PHE A 279 33.06 -41.60 -21.40
N ASN A 280 33.61 -41.76 -20.20
CA ASN A 280 32.85 -41.66 -18.93
C ASN A 280 33.13 -40.37 -18.15
N GLN A 281 34.04 -39.52 -18.62
CA GLN A 281 34.54 -38.33 -17.89
C GLN A 281 35.01 -38.62 -16.45
N SER A 282 35.34 -39.87 -16.17
CA SER A 282 35.83 -40.33 -14.88
C SER A 282 36.82 -41.49 -15.06
N ILE A 283 37.87 -41.53 -14.22
CA ILE A 283 38.82 -42.64 -14.16
C ILE A 283 38.36 -43.57 -13.03
N THR A 284 38.07 -44.80 -13.36
CA THR A 284 37.67 -45.81 -12.39
C THR A 284 38.76 -46.92 -12.31
N TRP A 285 38.74 -47.75 -11.24
CA TRP A 285 39.69 -48.82 -11.03
C TRP A 285 39.85 -49.77 -12.24
N PRO A 286 38.77 -50.16 -12.97
CA PRO A 286 38.92 -50.96 -14.19
C PRO A 286 39.77 -50.31 -15.30
N HIS A 287 39.74 -48.97 -15.42
CA HIS A 287 40.54 -48.23 -16.41
C HIS A 287 42.04 -48.26 -16.04
N GLY A 288 42.35 -48.25 -14.75
CA GLY A 288 43.73 -48.40 -14.25
C GLY A 288 44.29 -49.80 -14.51
N LEU A 289 43.49 -50.86 -14.25
CA LEU A 289 43.82 -52.25 -14.54
C LEU A 289 44.05 -52.48 -16.02
N ALA A 290 43.18 -51.99 -16.88
CA ALA A 290 43.30 -52.08 -18.33
C ALA A 290 44.59 -51.42 -18.84
N THR A 291 45.01 -50.30 -18.25
CA THR A 291 46.27 -49.63 -18.61
C THR A 291 47.49 -50.46 -18.15
N LEU A 292 47.42 -51.06 -16.98
CA LEU A 292 48.50 -51.95 -16.48
C LEU A 292 48.66 -53.17 -17.42
N LEU A 293 47.57 -53.78 -17.86
CA LEU A 293 47.62 -54.91 -18.82
C LEU A 293 48.14 -54.51 -20.22
N ASP A 294 47.81 -53.28 -20.66
CA ASP A 294 48.32 -52.74 -21.92
C ASP A 294 49.85 -52.48 -21.81
N LEU A 295 50.32 -51.91 -20.70
CA LEU A 295 51.75 -51.72 -20.44
C LEU A 295 52.53 -53.11 -20.35
N ALA A 296 51.89 -54.09 -19.73
CA ALA A 296 52.47 -55.46 -19.72
C ALA A 296 52.54 -56.09 -21.09
N GLY A 297 51.46 -55.91 -21.91
CA GLY A 297 51.44 -56.38 -23.30
C GLY A 297 52.49 -55.71 -24.21
N ARG A 298 52.89 -54.49 -23.88
CA ARG A 298 53.95 -53.74 -24.57
C ARG A 298 55.35 -53.99 -23.95
N GLY A 299 55.44 -54.89 -22.97
CA GLY A 299 56.72 -55.26 -22.34
C GLY A 299 57.36 -54.25 -21.43
N VAL A 300 56.60 -53.23 -21.03
CA VAL A 300 57.05 -52.12 -20.11
C VAL A 300 57.00 -52.54 -18.65
N VAL A 301 56.07 -53.46 -18.31
CA VAL A 301 55.87 -53.98 -16.97
C VAL A 301 55.73 -55.49 -17.06
N ALA A 302 56.40 -56.25 -16.15
CA ALA A 302 56.21 -57.71 -16.01
C ALA A 302 55.22 -57.96 -14.88
N ILE A 303 54.22 -58.78 -15.11
CA ILE A 303 53.25 -59.26 -14.12
C ILE A 303 53.68 -60.62 -13.66
N ASP A 304 54.26 -60.74 -12.45
CA ASP A 304 54.58 -62.02 -11.83
C ASP A 304 53.48 -62.44 -10.85
N GLU A 305 53.13 -63.74 -10.96
CA GLU A 305 52.14 -64.32 -10.04
C GLU A 305 52.83 -64.60 -8.70
N ALA A 306 52.44 -63.88 -7.68
CA ALA A 306 52.96 -64.12 -6.35
C ALA A 306 52.40 -65.42 -5.80
N THR A 307 53.27 -66.47 -5.81
CA THR A 307 52.95 -67.76 -5.19
C THR A 307 52.97 -67.57 -3.65
N GLU A 308 51.79 -67.52 -3.10
CA GLU A 308 51.62 -67.48 -1.63
C GLU A 308 52.10 -68.84 -1.06
N LYS A 309 53.26 -68.84 -0.42
CA LYS A 309 53.69 -69.99 0.38
C LYS A 309 52.82 -70.07 1.64
N LYS A 310 52.03 -71.16 1.71
CA LYS A 310 51.36 -71.57 2.96
C LYS A 310 52.36 -71.96 4.02
#